data_fc25650f4cb45fab955bd2b66d960c8a
#
_entry.id   fc25650f4cb45fab955bd2b66d960c8a
#
_cell.length_a   1.000
_cell.length_b   1.000
_cell.length_c   1.000
_cell.angle_alpha   90.00
_cell.angle_beta   90.00
_cell.angle_gamma   90.00
#
_symmetry.space_group_name_H-M   'P 1'
#
loop_
_entity.id
_entity.type
_entity.pdbx_description
1 polymer ?
#
loop_
_entity_poly.entity_id
_entity_poly.type
_entity_poly.pdbx_seq_one_letter_code
_entity_poly.pdbx_strand_id
1 'polypeptide(L)'
;MDYKQALKYYPDFPIKGVNFVDIIPFLQDKALFRSLVDDIAAVCASPNIVAPEARGFLFTAPMLYSGQAENVIPVRKKGKLPFSEGDLVTVEIQKEYGKDQVFYRLSDLASCKPVGDIIPLTFFDDILATGGTARGIVESLNGKTVTIDGKQYPVKVTDYVFLVEIDDLPGRRNIEDLAPVTSLIHVTEN
;
A
#
# COMPACT_ATOMS: atom_id res chain seq x y z
N MET A 1 -14.01 -8.24 -14.40
CA MET A 1 -13.10 -8.41 -15.58
C MET A 1 -12.01 -9.39 -15.20
N ASP A 2 -11.47 -10.20 -16.13
CA ASP A 2 -10.33 -11.09 -15.80
C ASP A 2 -9.01 -10.35 -16.00
N TYR A 3 -8.53 -9.73 -14.94
CA TYR A 3 -7.28 -8.96 -14.93
C TYR A 3 -6.02 -9.85 -15.06
N LYS A 4 -6.11 -11.14 -14.72
CA LYS A 4 -4.97 -12.05 -14.73
C LYS A 4 -4.34 -12.19 -16.10
N GLN A 5 -5.14 -12.10 -17.16
CA GLN A 5 -4.69 -12.18 -18.55
C GLN A 5 -3.80 -11.02 -19.00
N ALA A 6 -3.86 -9.87 -18.30
CA ALA A 6 -3.03 -8.70 -18.62
C ALA A 6 -1.66 -8.75 -17.94
N LEU A 7 -1.46 -9.63 -16.96
CA LEU A 7 -0.16 -9.78 -16.30
C LEU A 7 0.88 -10.37 -17.24
N LYS A 8 2.12 -9.92 -17.11
CA LYS A 8 3.28 -10.55 -17.74
C LYS A 8 4.21 -11.13 -16.70
N TYR A 9 4.90 -12.18 -17.07
CA TYR A 9 5.81 -12.91 -16.19
C TYR A 9 7.21 -12.91 -16.79
N TYR A 10 8.20 -12.65 -15.95
CA TYR A 10 9.61 -12.68 -16.34
C TYR A 10 10.36 -13.65 -15.40
N PRO A 11 10.65 -14.86 -15.85
CA PRO A 11 11.39 -15.84 -15.05
C PRO A 11 12.83 -15.33 -14.81
N ASP A 12 13.38 -15.75 -13.66
CA ASP A 12 14.74 -15.42 -13.25
C ASP A 12 15.05 -13.91 -13.18
N PHE A 13 14.07 -13.07 -12.84
CA PHE A 13 14.25 -11.63 -12.66
C PHE A 13 13.76 -11.16 -11.27
N PRO A 14 14.50 -10.26 -10.57
CA PRO A 14 15.83 -9.71 -10.89
C PRO A 14 16.98 -10.67 -10.58
N ILE A 15 16.68 -11.81 -9.98
CA ILE A 15 17.64 -12.88 -9.65
C ILE A 15 17.07 -14.23 -10.05
N LYS A 16 17.96 -15.21 -10.27
CA LYS A 16 17.58 -16.59 -10.61
C LYS A 16 16.63 -17.19 -9.57
N GLY A 17 15.56 -17.82 -10.04
CA GLY A 17 14.53 -18.47 -9.21
C GLY A 17 13.35 -17.58 -8.86
N VAL A 18 13.37 -16.28 -9.19
CA VAL A 18 12.23 -15.37 -9.01
C VAL A 18 11.44 -15.27 -10.31
N ASN A 19 10.14 -15.54 -10.27
CA ASN A 19 9.22 -15.29 -11.38
C ASN A 19 8.55 -13.92 -11.17
N PHE A 20 9.10 -12.88 -11.81
CA PHE A 20 8.65 -11.51 -11.60
C PHE A 20 7.29 -11.27 -12.26
N VAL A 21 6.34 -10.77 -11.48
CA VAL A 21 5.01 -10.38 -11.97
C VAL A 21 5.04 -8.91 -12.38
N ASP A 22 4.81 -8.66 -13.67
CA ASP A 22 4.79 -7.32 -14.25
C ASP A 22 3.37 -6.80 -14.40
N ILE A 23 3.09 -5.68 -13.76
CA ILE A 23 1.81 -4.98 -13.77
C ILE A 23 1.77 -3.80 -14.76
N ILE A 24 2.89 -3.50 -15.42
CA ILE A 24 2.97 -2.37 -16.36
C ILE A 24 2.00 -2.47 -17.54
N PRO A 25 1.64 -3.67 -18.03
CA PRO A 25 0.62 -3.79 -19.08
C PRO A 25 -0.72 -3.14 -18.76
N PHE A 26 -1.11 -3.04 -17.49
CA PHE A 26 -2.33 -2.32 -17.10
C PHE A 26 -2.30 -0.83 -17.49
N LEU A 27 -1.11 -0.22 -17.49
CA LEU A 27 -0.95 1.20 -17.85
C LEU A 27 -1.01 1.45 -19.35
N GLN A 28 -1.07 0.41 -20.17
CA GLN A 28 -1.06 0.48 -21.63
C GLN A 28 -2.46 0.31 -22.25
N ASP A 29 -3.46 0.00 -21.43
CA ASP A 29 -4.87 -0.09 -21.83
C ASP A 29 -5.72 0.81 -20.93
N LYS A 30 -6.22 1.89 -21.51
CA LYS A 30 -7.01 2.91 -20.78
C LYS A 30 -8.29 2.34 -20.17
N ALA A 31 -8.98 1.45 -20.87
CA ALA A 31 -10.24 0.91 -20.39
C ALA A 31 -10.01 -0.09 -19.25
N LEU A 32 -9.02 -0.95 -19.42
CA LEU A 32 -8.60 -1.92 -18.43
C LEU A 32 -8.09 -1.21 -17.15
N PHE A 33 -7.23 -0.20 -17.31
CA PHE A 33 -6.68 0.56 -16.18
C PHE A 33 -7.78 1.27 -15.39
N ARG A 34 -8.74 1.90 -16.08
CA ARG A 34 -9.87 2.58 -15.44
C ARG A 34 -10.70 1.61 -14.60
N SER A 35 -11.11 0.47 -15.22
CA SER A 35 -11.87 -0.56 -14.51
C SER A 35 -11.11 -1.07 -13.29
N LEU A 36 -9.80 -1.27 -13.41
CA LEU A 36 -8.96 -1.74 -12.32
C LEU A 36 -8.89 -0.74 -11.16
N VAL A 37 -8.72 0.55 -11.45
CA VAL A 37 -8.72 1.61 -10.42
C VAL A 37 -10.08 1.68 -9.72
N ASP A 38 -11.18 1.57 -10.47
CA ASP A 38 -12.53 1.56 -9.91
C ASP A 38 -12.74 0.35 -8.98
N ASP A 39 -12.29 -0.84 -9.38
CA ASP A 39 -12.40 -2.07 -8.58
C ASP A 39 -11.52 -2.03 -7.31
N ILE A 40 -10.29 -1.46 -7.41
CA ILE A 40 -9.44 -1.23 -6.23
C ILE A 40 -10.15 -0.30 -5.24
N ALA A 41 -10.67 0.82 -5.73
CA ALA A 41 -11.34 1.79 -4.87
C ALA A 41 -12.58 1.22 -4.19
N ALA A 42 -13.33 0.37 -4.90
CA ALA A 42 -14.55 -0.25 -4.37
C ALA A 42 -14.33 -1.20 -3.19
N VAL A 43 -13.11 -1.75 -3.04
CA VAL A 43 -12.77 -2.66 -1.94
C VAL A 43 -12.01 -1.98 -0.80
N CYS A 44 -11.59 -0.73 -0.95
CA CYS A 44 -10.95 0.03 0.11
C CYS A 44 -11.98 0.41 1.20
N ALA A 45 -11.68 0.07 2.46
CA ALA A 45 -12.58 0.37 3.59
C ALA A 45 -12.49 1.85 4.04
N SER A 46 -11.38 2.54 3.71
CA SER A 46 -11.16 3.95 4.04
C SER A 46 -10.84 4.76 2.78
N PRO A 47 -11.31 6.02 2.70
CA PRO A 47 -10.90 6.94 1.63
C PRO A 47 -9.50 7.52 1.81
N ASN A 48 -8.86 7.31 2.98
CA ASN A 48 -7.48 7.70 3.23
C ASN A 48 -6.57 6.52 2.92
N ILE A 49 -5.76 6.62 1.87
CA ILE A 49 -4.94 5.53 1.37
C ILE A 49 -3.48 5.76 1.75
N VAL A 50 -2.84 4.79 2.37
CA VAL A 50 -1.39 4.78 2.54
C VAL A 50 -0.76 3.83 1.52
N ALA A 51 0.24 4.31 0.79
CA ALA A 51 0.87 3.53 -0.27
C ALA A 51 2.39 3.69 -0.27
N PRO A 52 3.16 2.59 -0.37
CA PRO A 52 4.61 2.66 -0.54
C PRO A 52 4.99 2.98 -2.00
N GLU A 53 6.16 3.65 -2.14
CA GLU A 53 6.72 3.90 -3.48
C GLU A 53 7.23 2.60 -4.11
N ALA A 54 7.15 2.47 -5.44
CA ALA A 54 6.71 3.48 -6.40
C ALA A 54 5.42 3.07 -7.10
N ARG A 55 5.16 1.78 -7.31
CA ARG A 55 4.08 1.29 -8.16
C ARG A 55 2.70 1.48 -7.54
N GLY A 56 2.59 1.44 -6.20
CA GLY A 56 1.34 1.77 -5.51
C GLY A 56 0.79 3.16 -5.88
N PHE A 57 1.66 4.13 -6.13
CA PHE A 57 1.24 5.49 -6.52
C PHE A 57 0.54 5.56 -7.87
N LEU A 58 0.83 4.62 -8.78
CA LEU A 58 0.22 4.59 -10.11
C LEU A 58 -1.30 4.37 -10.05
N PHE A 59 -1.78 3.71 -9.00
CA PHE A 59 -3.19 3.40 -8.80
C PHE A 59 -3.84 4.37 -7.81
N THR A 60 -3.15 4.78 -6.75
CA THR A 60 -3.73 5.66 -5.73
C THR A 60 -3.89 7.11 -6.19
N ALA A 61 -2.99 7.62 -7.04
CA ALA A 61 -3.14 8.96 -7.61
C ALA A 61 -4.38 9.11 -8.50
N PRO A 62 -4.70 8.16 -9.42
CA PRO A 62 -5.99 8.15 -10.12
C PRO A 62 -7.21 8.08 -9.21
N MET A 63 -7.18 7.33 -8.10
CA MET A 63 -8.27 7.29 -7.12
C MET A 63 -8.52 8.66 -6.48
N LEU A 64 -7.44 9.37 -6.14
CA LEU A 64 -7.54 10.74 -5.62
C LEU A 64 -8.12 11.69 -6.67
N TYR A 65 -7.63 11.63 -7.93
CA TYR A 65 -8.12 12.46 -9.03
C TYR A 65 -9.61 12.24 -9.32
N SER A 66 -10.09 11.00 -9.25
CA SER A 66 -11.50 10.66 -9.50
C SER A 66 -12.42 10.92 -8.30
N GLY A 67 -11.88 11.31 -7.14
CA GLY A 67 -12.65 11.52 -5.90
C GLY A 67 -13.02 10.23 -5.17
N GLN A 68 -12.43 9.10 -5.53
CA GLN A 68 -12.62 7.82 -4.86
C GLN A 68 -11.74 7.68 -3.60
N ALA A 69 -10.65 8.46 -3.52
CA ALA A 69 -9.86 8.66 -2.31
C ALA A 69 -9.89 10.14 -1.91
N GLU A 70 -9.86 10.43 -0.61
CA GLU A 70 -9.75 11.81 -0.09
C GLU A 70 -8.31 12.22 0.17
N ASN A 71 -7.46 11.27 0.56
CA ASN A 71 -6.04 11.50 0.83
C ASN A 71 -5.19 10.30 0.40
N VAL A 72 -3.97 10.59 -0.06
CA VAL A 72 -2.93 9.58 -0.30
C VAL A 72 -1.70 9.94 0.52
N ILE A 73 -1.35 9.07 1.46
CA ILE A 73 -0.17 9.19 2.32
C ILE A 73 0.98 8.41 1.67
N PRO A 74 2.01 9.08 1.14
CA PRO A 74 3.10 8.41 0.48
C PRO A 74 4.11 7.88 1.49
N VAL A 75 4.44 6.59 1.42
CA VAL A 75 5.58 6.01 2.12
C VAL A 75 6.76 5.94 1.17
N ARG A 76 7.86 6.59 1.53
CA ARG A 76 8.99 6.84 0.62
C ARG A 76 10.28 6.22 1.13
N LYS A 77 11.20 5.92 0.21
CA LYS A 77 12.57 5.50 0.51
C LYS A 77 13.41 6.68 0.98
N LYS A 78 14.55 6.40 1.57
CA LYS A 78 15.50 7.40 2.10
C LYS A 78 15.81 8.50 1.09
N GLY A 79 15.74 9.77 1.55
CA GLY A 79 16.06 10.94 0.74
C GLY A 79 15.01 11.32 -0.32
N LYS A 80 13.82 10.69 -0.32
CA LYS A 80 12.75 10.98 -1.29
C LYS A 80 11.58 11.78 -0.72
N LEU A 81 11.58 12.08 0.58
CA LEU A 81 10.51 12.80 1.27
C LEU A 81 11.10 14.01 1.99
N PRO A 82 10.73 15.25 1.62
CA PRO A 82 11.10 16.44 2.40
C PRO A 82 10.30 16.46 3.70
N PHE A 83 10.89 16.97 4.77
CA PHE A 83 10.26 16.99 6.10
C PHE A 83 10.74 18.19 6.93
N SER A 84 9.93 18.58 7.90
CA SER A 84 10.30 19.51 8.97
C SER A 84 10.80 18.73 10.19
N GLU A 85 11.50 19.39 11.10
CA GLU A 85 11.96 18.77 12.34
C GLU A 85 10.78 18.19 13.13
N GLY A 86 10.93 16.92 13.56
CA GLY A 86 9.89 16.18 14.30
C GLY A 86 8.76 15.59 13.46
N ASP A 87 8.70 15.85 12.15
CA ASP A 87 7.62 15.38 11.27
C ASP A 87 7.88 14.00 10.64
N LEU A 88 9.15 13.62 10.49
CA LEU A 88 9.52 12.39 9.79
C LEU A 88 9.45 11.17 10.71
N VAL A 89 8.73 10.15 10.27
CA VAL A 89 8.73 8.83 10.89
C VAL A 89 9.58 7.87 10.05
N THR A 90 10.52 7.20 10.71
CA THR A 90 11.33 6.14 10.10
C THR A 90 10.73 4.78 10.47
N VAL A 91 10.53 3.94 9.48
CA VAL A 91 10.09 2.56 9.66
C VAL A 91 11.20 1.63 9.21
N GLU A 92 11.68 0.77 10.11
CA GLU A 92 12.64 -0.28 9.78
C GLU A 92 11.90 -1.52 9.27
N ILE A 93 12.24 -1.95 8.05
CA ILE A 93 11.71 -3.16 7.43
C ILE A 93 12.76 -4.26 7.57
N GLN A 94 12.41 -5.34 8.24
CA GLN A 94 13.24 -6.53 8.32
C GLN A 94 13.19 -7.27 6.97
N LYS A 95 14.35 -7.61 6.41
CA LYS A 95 14.48 -8.44 5.21
C LYS A 95 15.38 -9.64 5.53
N GLU A 96 15.31 -10.66 4.71
CA GLU A 96 16.18 -11.84 4.84
C GLU A 96 17.67 -11.46 4.79
N TYR A 97 17.99 -10.42 4.03
CA TYR A 97 19.37 -9.91 3.88
C TYR A 97 19.41 -8.42 4.24
N GLY A 98 19.46 -8.14 5.57
CA GLY A 98 19.65 -6.77 6.08
C GLY A 98 18.36 -6.04 6.43
N LYS A 99 18.49 -4.73 6.68
CA LYS A 99 17.39 -3.83 7.00
C LYS A 99 17.19 -2.83 5.87
N ASP A 100 15.94 -2.57 5.52
CA ASP A 100 15.54 -1.45 4.68
C ASP A 100 14.83 -0.39 5.53
N GLN A 101 14.76 0.83 5.06
CA GLN A 101 14.07 1.91 5.75
C GLN A 101 13.12 2.61 4.79
N VAL A 102 11.91 2.85 5.28
CA VAL A 102 10.93 3.70 4.60
C VAL A 102 10.46 4.80 5.55
N PHE A 103 9.88 5.83 4.98
CA PHE A 103 9.59 7.08 5.69
C PHE A 103 8.22 7.62 5.31
N TYR A 104 7.49 8.16 6.29
CA TYR A 104 6.28 8.94 6.08
C TYR A 104 6.26 10.13 7.05
N ARG A 105 5.36 11.10 6.85
CA ARG A 105 5.25 12.28 7.71
C ARG A 105 4.00 12.21 8.58
N LEU A 106 4.12 12.73 9.81
CA LEU A 106 2.97 12.90 10.70
C LEU A 106 1.99 13.95 10.16
N SER A 107 2.49 14.99 9.50
CA SER A 107 1.67 16.00 8.85
C SER A 107 0.78 15.46 7.75
N ASP A 108 1.23 14.42 7.01
CA ASP A 108 0.39 13.76 6.00
C ASP A 108 -0.77 13.01 6.67
N LEU A 109 -0.55 12.39 7.83
CA LEU A 109 -1.61 11.75 8.61
C LEU A 109 -2.58 12.78 9.23
N ALA A 110 -2.06 13.92 9.67
CA ALA A 110 -2.88 15.00 10.22
C ALA A 110 -3.76 15.70 9.17
N SER A 111 -3.47 15.53 7.88
CA SER A 111 -4.31 16.01 6.78
C SER A 111 -5.53 15.12 6.50
N CYS A 112 -5.55 13.91 7.07
CA CYS A 112 -6.64 12.97 6.89
C CYS A 112 -7.88 13.36 7.70
N LYS A 113 -9.04 13.08 7.14
CA LYS A 113 -10.31 13.33 7.82
C LYS A 113 -10.59 12.20 8.84
N PRO A 114 -10.79 12.54 10.13
CA PRO A 114 -11.20 11.55 11.11
C PRO A 114 -12.59 10.97 10.83
N VAL A 115 -12.79 9.70 11.19
CA VAL A 115 -14.09 9.05 11.20
C VAL A 115 -14.34 8.55 12.63
N GLY A 116 -15.34 9.12 13.30
CA GLY A 116 -15.53 8.91 14.74
C GLY A 116 -14.32 9.41 15.53
N ASP A 117 -13.69 8.54 16.30
CA ASP A 117 -12.56 8.86 17.15
C ASP A 117 -11.21 8.36 16.62
N ILE A 118 -11.11 7.96 15.35
CA ILE A 118 -9.89 7.46 14.73
C ILE A 118 -9.62 8.14 13.38
N ILE A 119 -8.39 8.03 12.90
CA ILE A 119 -8.06 8.23 11.49
C ILE A 119 -7.92 6.85 10.84
N PRO A 120 -8.95 6.42 10.09
CA PRO A 120 -8.88 5.15 9.39
C PRO A 120 -8.02 5.27 8.14
N LEU A 121 -7.22 4.24 7.84
CA LEU A 121 -6.39 4.13 6.64
C LEU A 121 -6.64 2.78 5.97
N THR A 122 -6.71 2.76 4.64
CA THR A 122 -6.48 1.56 3.84
C THR A 122 -5.00 1.53 3.43
N PHE A 123 -4.31 0.42 3.69
CA PHE A 123 -2.99 0.18 3.11
C PHE A 123 -3.14 -0.43 1.72
N PHE A 124 -2.54 0.21 0.71
CA PHE A 124 -2.54 -0.28 -0.66
C PHE A 124 -1.12 -0.50 -1.19
N ASP A 125 -0.87 -1.68 -1.78
CA ASP A 125 0.33 -1.91 -2.58
C ASP A 125 0.00 -2.78 -3.81
N ASP A 126 0.88 -2.80 -4.79
CA ASP A 126 0.63 -3.51 -6.04
C ASP A 126 0.82 -5.04 -5.91
N ILE A 127 1.79 -5.51 -5.12
CA ILE A 127 2.07 -6.95 -4.98
C ILE A 127 2.23 -7.33 -3.51
N LEU A 128 1.45 -8.32 -3.08
CA LEU A 128 1.67 -9.03 -1.83
C LEU A 128 2.53 -10.29 -2.10
N ALA A 129 3.79 -10.23 -1.67
CA ALA A 129 4.71 -11.36 -1.70
C ALA A 129 4.93 -11.91 -0.28
N THR A 130 5.95 -11.47 0.44
CA THR A 130 6.23 -11.93 1.81
C THR A 130 5.50 -11.13 2.89
N GLY A 131 4.96 -9.95 2.56
CA GLY A 131 4.23 -9.08 3.48
C GLY A 131 5.08 -8.26 4.45
N GLY A 132 6.39 -8.45 4.50
CA GLY A 132 7.26 -7.79 5.48
C GLY A 132 7.21 -6.26 5.44
N THR A 133 7.20 -5.68 4.24
CA THR A 133 7.09 -4.22 4.06
C THR A 133 5.74 -3.71 4.55
N ALA A 134 4.65 -4.36 4.14
CA ALA A 134 3.29 -4.00 4.55
C ALA A 134 3.13 -4.09 6.07
N ARG A 135 3.59 -5.19 6.69
CA ARG A 135 3.55 -5.39 8.14
C ARG A 135 4.26 -4.26 8.88
N GLY A 136 5.53 -3.98 8.54
CA GLY A 136 6.32 -2.97 9.25
C GLY A 136 5.71 -1.57 9.16
N ILE A 137 5.18 -1.19 7.99
CA ILE A 137 4.51 0.10 7.81
C ILE A 137 3.24 0.16 8.66
N VAL A 138 2.40 -0.86 8.63
CA VAL A 138 1.11 -0.87 9.34
C VAL A 138 1.29 -0.92 10.86
N GLU A 139 2.23 -1.70 11.38
CA GLU A 139 2.57 -1.68 12.80
C GLU A 139 3.03 -0.29 13.26
N SER A 140 3.85 0.39 12.45
CA SER A 140 4.28 1.77 12.75
C SER A 140 3.12 2.76 12.74
N LEU A 141 2.20 2.66 11.76
CA LEU A 141 1.03 3.56 11.64
C LEU A 141 0.04 3.35 12.79
N ASN A 142 -0.28 2.11 13.13
CA ASN A 142 -1.21 1.78 14.22
C ASN A 142 -0.72 2.24 15.61
N GLY A 143 0.57 2.50 15.76
CA GLY A 143 1.16 3.09 16.98
C GLY A 143 1.14 4.63 17.01
N LYS A 144 0.55 5.32 16.02
CA LYS A 144 0.54 6.78 15.93
C LYS A 144 -0.75 7.39 16.44
N THR A 145 -0.61 8.60 16.96
CA THR A 145 -1.70 9.51 17.28
C THR A 145 -1.36 10.88 16.70
N VAL A 146 -2.31 11.51 16.07
CA VAL A 146 -2.14 12.87 15.52
C VAL A 146 -3.14 13.83 16.14
N THR A 147 -2.78 15.10 16.18
CA THR A 147 -3.65 16.15 16.73
C THR A 147 -4.23 16.98 15.58
N ILE A 148 -5.56 17.06 15.53
CA ILE A 148 -6.31 17.87 14.57
C ILE A 148 -7.24 18.78 15.38
N ASP A 149 -7.13 20.07 15.18
CA ASP A 149 -7.94 21.11 15.90
C ASP A 149 -7.95 20.91 17.43
N GLY A 150 -6.79 20.55 17.99
CA GLY A 150 -6.61 20.35 19.44
C GLY A 150 -7.11 19.02 19.98
N LYS A 151 -7.75 18.16 19.17
CA LYS A 151 -8.18 16.82 19.55
C LYS A 151 -7.20 15.77 19.03
N GLN A 152 -6.90 14.77 19.86
CA GLN A 152 -6.06 13.63 19.50
C GLN A 152 -6.88 12.51 18.85
N TYR A 153 -6.34 11.95 17.76
CA TYR A 153 -6.92 10.84 17.05
C TYR A 153 -5.87 9.73 16.85
N PRO A 154 -6.10 8.53 17.36
CA PRO A 154 -5.28 7.38 17.02
C PRO A 154 -5.45 7.04 15.54
N VAL A 155 -4.34 6.71 14.90
CA VAL A 155 -4.31 6.22 13.51
C VAL A 155 -4.54 4.71 13.53
N LYS A 156 -5.37 4.22 12.61
CA LYS A 156 -5.65 2.79 12.46
C LYS A 156 -5.73 2.39 11.01
N VAL A 157 -4.91 1.46 10.59
CA VAL A 157 -5.10 0.76 9.32
C VAL A 157 -6.24 -0.23 9.50
N THR A 158 -7.31 -0.04 8.72
CA THR A 158 -8.55 -0.82 8.81
C THR A 158 -8.55 -2.02 7.89
N ASP A 159 -7.77 -1.97 6.81
CA ASP A 159 -7.69 -3.02 5.79
C ASP A 159 -6.41 -2.91 4.97
N TYR A 160 -6.05 -4.04 4.39
CA TYR A 160 -5.05 -4.15 3.34
C TYR A 160 -5.73 -4.43 2.00
N VAL A 161 -5.30 -3.72 0.96
CA VAL A 161 -5.72 -3.98 -0.42
C VAL A 161 -4.47 -4.16 -1.29
N PHE A 162 -4.43 -5.25 -2.04
CA PHE A 162 -3.36 -5.54 -3.00
C PHE A 162 -3.96 -5.76 -4.39
N LEU A 163 -3.22 -5.33 -5.41
CA LEU A 163 -3.60 -5.65 -6.78
C LEU A 163 -3.36 -7.13 -7.07
N VAL A 164 -2.18 -7.64 -6.72
CA VAL A 164 -1.79 -9.04 -6.95
C VAL A 164 -1.30 -9.67 -5.65
N GLU A 165 -1.72 -10.90 -5.38
CA GLU A 165 -1.19 -11.76 -4.31
C GLU A 165 -0.51 -12.97 -4.91
N ILE A 166 0.68 -13.30 -4.44
CA ILE A 166 1.41 -14.52 -4.78
C ILE A 166 1.07 -15.57 -3.72
N ASP A 167 0.16 -16.49 -4.07
CA ASP A 167 -0.48 -17.40 -3.11
C ASP A 167 0.51 -18.42 -2.47
N ASP A 168 1.60 -18.74 -3.16
CA ASP A 168 2.62 -19.67 -2.66
C ASP A 168 3.52 -19.04 -1.58
N LEU A 169 3.47 -17.71 -1.42
CA LEU A 169 4.25 -16.97 -0.45
C LEU A 169 3.46 -16.69 0.84
N PRO A 170 4.15 -16.48 1.97
CA PRO A 170 3.48 -16.35 3.28
C PRO A 170 2.85 -14.96 3.53
N GLY A 171 2.77 -14.10 2.51
CA GLY A 171 2.38 -12.70 2.64
C GLY A 171 1.12 -12.47 3.46
N ARG A 172 0.03 -13.11 3.09
CA ARG A 172 -1.25 -12.99 3.79
C ARG A 172 -1.14 -13.39 5.26
N ARG A 173 -0.57 -14.56 5.55
CA ARG A 173 -0.40 -15.06 6.92
C ARG A 173 0.43 -14.14 7.80
N ASN A 174 1.33 -13.38 7.19
CA ASN A 174 2.22 -12.47 7.90
C ASN A 174 1.58 -11.13 8.26
N ILE A 175 0.38 -10.80 7.73
CA ILE A 175 -0.25 -9.48 7.92
C ILE A 175 -1.72 -9.55 8.36
N GLU A 176 -2.42 -10.66 8.14
CA GLU A 176 -3.87 -10.78 8.40
C GLU A 176 -4.29 -10.67 9.86
N ASP A 177 -3.33 -10.82 10.80
CA ASP A 177 -3.53 -10.58 12.22
C ASP A 177 -3.68 -9.09 12.59
N LEU A 178 -3.22 -8.19 11.71
CA LEU A 178 -3.29 -6.74 11.93
C LEU A 178 -4.56 -6.10 11.34
N ALA A 179 -5.00 -6.57 10.17
CA ALA A 179 -6.22 -6.11 9.51
C ALA A 179 -6.64 -7.08 8.39
N PRO A 180 -7.91 -7.07 7.95
CA PRO A 180 -8.38 -7.86 6.81
C PRO A 180 -7.59 -7.58 5.53
N VAL A 181 -7.37 -8.63 4.72
CA VAL A 181 -6.61 -8.56 3.47
C VAL A 181 -7.50 -8.87 2.28
N THR A 182 -7.55 -7.98 1.31
CA THR A 182 -8.22 -8.16 0.02
C THR A 182 -7.21 -8.06 -1.11
N SER A 183 -7.21 -9.04 -2.00
CA SER A 183 -6.37 -9.06 -3.20
C SER A 183 -7.26 -9.29 -4.43
N LEU A 184 -7.06 -8.48 -5.49
CA LEU A 184 -7.91 -8.54 -6.68
C LEU A 184 -7.53 -9.70 -7.62
N ILE A 185 -6.23 -10.03 -7.65
CA ILE A 185 -5.68 -11.05 -8.54
C ILE A 185 -4.83 -12.01 -7.71
N HIS A 186 -5.08 -13.30 -7.88
CA HIS A 186 -4.30 -14.37 -7.25
C HIS A 186 -3.45 -15.10 -8.28
N VAL A 187 -2.16 -15.23 -8.00
CA VAL A 187 -1.19 -15.93 -8.86
C VAL A 187 -0.33 -16.87 -8.04
N THR A 188 0.26 -17.86 -8.72
CA THR A 188 1.28 -18.75 -8.16
C THR A 188 2.63 -18.46 -8.79
N GLU A 189 3.72 -18.85 -8.12
CA GLU A 189 5.09 -18.69 -8.66
C GLU A 189 5.38 -19.57 -9.88
N ASN A 190 4.52 -20.56 -10.22
CA ASN A 190 4.67 -21.51 -11.31
C ASN A 190 3.92 -21.07 -12.57
#